data_b18619b1438a5e36f3ab4538ef13f8e2
#
_entry.id   b18619b1438a5e36f3ab4538ef13f8e2
#
_cell.length_a   1.000
_cell.length_b   1.000
_cell.length_c   1.000
_cell.angle_alpha   90.00
_cell.angle_beta   90.00
_cell.angle_gamma   90.00
#
_symmetry.space_group_name_H-M   'P 1'
#
loop_
_entity.id
_entity.type
_entity.pdbx_description
1 polymer ?
#
loop_
_entity_poly.entity_id
_entity_poly.type
_entity_poly.pdbx_seq_one_letter_code
_entity_poly.pdbx_strand_id
1 'polypeptide(L)'
;MKSKGSGMYIVKAEADQVEKIVDMSIRAFETDVNVGGVKGDCPPGFDSGEWHKQMAWEGHLYQAMIGKDLVGATIIFEDETKNSVYIGRLFIDSIYHRKGYGILLMDCIEKHFPCAAEFILDTPCWNERTNAFYKRLGYRIVKVEDGFIFYQKRKSELGTIQKFA
;
A
#
# COMPACT_ATOMS: atom_id res chain seq x y z
N MET A 1 -22.27 10.70 19.18
CA MET A 1 -20.92 10.45 19.63
C MET A 1 -20.13 9.73 18.55
N LYS A 2 -19.12 10.34 18.04
CA LYS A 2 -18.32 9.73 16.99
C LYS A 2 -17.60 8.54 17.55
N SER A 3 -17.79 7.36 16.98
CA SER A 3 -16.95 6.24 17.27
C SER A 3 -15.51 6.70 17.04
N LYS A 4 -14.70 6.59 18.05
CA LYS A 4 -13.25 6.74 17.91
C LYS A 4 -12.71 5.48 17.21
N GLY A 5 -13.38 5.08 16.12
CA GLY A 5 -12.77 4.12 15.23
C GLY A 5 -11.43 4.73 14.87
N SER A 6 -10.43 3.91 14.77
CA SER A 6 -9.11 4.25 14.34
C SER A 6 -9.14 4.96 12.99
N GLY A 7 -9.77 6.04 12.87
CA GLY A 7 -10.10 6.80 11.69
C GLY A 7 -8.99 6.98 10.67
N MET A 8 -8.37 5.87 10.22
CA MET A 8 -7.46 5.97 9.09
C MET A 8 -8.25 6.29 7.83
N TYR A 9 -7.75 7.24 7.07
CA TYR A 9 -8.30 7.59 5.78
C TYR A 9 -7.16 7.91 4.81
N ILE A 10 -7.44 7.80 3.51
CA ILE A 10 -6.49 8.20 2.48
C ILE A 10 -7.03 9.38 1.71
N VAL A 11 -6.14 10.31 1.36
CA VAL A 11 -6.44 11.46 0.50
C VAL A 11 -5.29 11.65 -0.46
N LYS A 12 -5.56 12.24 -1.61
CA LYS A 12 -4.50 12.55 -2.57
C LYS A 12 -3.46 13.43 -1.91
N ALA A 13 -2.19 13.11 -2.13
CA ALA A 13 -1.09 13.79 -1.49
C ALA A 13 -1.00 15.25 -1.93
N GLU A 14 -0.80 16.13 -0.96
CA GLU A 14 -0.55 17.54 -1.18
C GLU A 14 0.93 17.77 -1.46
N ALA A 15 1.24 18.74 -2.32
CA ALA A 15 2.61 19.00 -2.74
C ALA A 15 3.56 19.29 -1.57
N ASP A 16 3.07 19.95 -0.53
CA ASP A 16 3.85 20.28 0.67
C ASP A 16 4.12 19.09 1.59
N GLN A 17 3.45 17.96 1.38
CA GLN A 17 3.65 16.73 2.15
C GLN A 17 4.61 15.75 1.49
N VAL A 18 5.00 15.97 0.25
CA VAL A 18 5.80 15.01 -0.51
C VAL A 18 7.15 14.72 0.14
N GLU A 19 7.83 15.74 0.66
CA GLU A 19 9.12 15.52 1.32
C GLU A 19 9.01 14.63 2.55
N LYS A 20 7.97 14.82 3.36
CA LYS A 20 7.70 13.94 4.50
C LYS A 20 7.42 12.52 4.06
N ILE A 21 6.67 12.35 2.98
CA ILE A 21 6.36 11.04 2.41
C ILE A 21 7.63 10.33 1.96
N VAL A 22 8.54 11.05 1.31
CA VAL A 22 9.84 10.48 0.89
C VAL A 22 10.64 10.02 2.10
N ASP A 23 10.72 10.83 3.15
CA ASP A 23 11.43 10.46 4.37
C ASP A 23 10.83 9.20 5.01
N MET A 24 9.52 9.09 5.02
CA MET A 24 8.82 7.89 5.50
C MET A 24 9.10 6.67 4.63
N SER A 25 9.13 6.86 3.32
CA SER A 25 9.46 5.81 2.35
C SER A 25 10.85 5.24 2.62
N ILE A 26 11.82 6.12 2.81
CA ILE A 26 13.19 5.73 3.12
C ILE A 26 13.24 4.90 4.41
N ARG A 27 12.63 5.39 5.48
CA ARG A 27 12.61 4.68 6.76
C ARG A 27 11.91 3.33 6.66
N ALA A 28 10.79 3.28 5.95
CA ALA A 28 10.01 2.06 5.83
C ALA A 28 10.74 0.98 5.04
N PHE A 29 11.28 1.33 3.86
CA PHE A 29 11.94 0.34 2.99
C PHE A 29 13.32 -0.07 3.49
N GLU A 30 14.01 0.77 4.24
CA GLU A 30 15.27 0.38 4.88
C GLU A 30 15.08 -0.75 5.89
N THR A 31 13.88 -0.96 6.43
CA THR A 31 13.60 -2.10 7.31
C THR A 31 13.58 -3.44 6.57
N ASP A 32 13.57 -3.45 5.25
CA ASP A 32 13.52 -4.69 4.46
C ASP A 32 14.76 -5.57 4.70
N VAL A 33 15.90 -5.01 5.11
CA VAL A 33 17.08 -5.80 5.48
C VAL A 33 16.80 -6.77 6.63
N ASN A 34 15.80 -6.47 7.45
CA ASN A 34 15.42 -7.31 8.59
C ASN A 34 14.59 -8.54 8.18
N VAL A 35 14.13 -8.59 6.93
CA VAL A 35 13.23 -9.65 6.44
C VAL A 35 13.74 -10.30 5.14
N GLY A 36 15.04 -10.28 4.93
CA GLY A 36 15.68 -10.93 3.80
C GLY A 36 16.18 -10.02 2.69
N GLY A 37 15.92 -8.71 2.80
CA GLY A 37 16.42 -7.74 1.81
C GLY A 37 17.91 -7.46 1.96
N VAL A 38 18.56 -7.14 0.85
CA VAL A 38 19.93 -6.70 0.82
C VAL A 38 19.95 -5.18 1.02
N LYS A 39 20.89 -4.69 1.83
CA LYS A 39 21.05 -3.24 2.05
C LYS A 39 21.21 -2.54 0.70
N GLY A 40 20.37 -1.54 0.45
CA GLY A 40 20.36 -0.78 -0.80
C GLY A 40 19.48 -1.37 -1.90
N ASP A 41 18.91 -2.55 -1.69
CA ASP A 41 17.99 -3.19 -2.64
C ASP A 41 16.53 -2.79 -2.30
N CYS A 42 16.24 -1.54 -2.50
CA CYS A 42 14.90 -0.97 -2.26
C CYS A 42 14.17 -0.73 -3.58
N PRO A 43 12.84 -0.56 -3.54
CA PRO A 43 12.07 -0.31 -4.77
C PRO A 43 12.56 0.93 -5.51
N PRO A 44 12.57 0.91 -6.86
CA PRO A 44 12.97 2.09 -7.63
C PRO A 44 12.17 3.33 -7.24
N GLY A 45 12.87 4.45 -7.06
CA GLY A 45 12.22 5.71 -6.73
C GLY A 45 11.84 5.89 -5.25
N PHE A 46 12.11 4.92 -4.39
CA PHE A 46 11.73 4.99 -2.97
C PHE A 46 12.30 6.22 -2.26
N ASP A 47 13.46 6.70 -2.68
CA ASP A 47 14.16 7.85 -2.13
C ASP A 47 14.11 9.09 -3.03
N SER A 48 13.35 9.06 -4.11
CA SER A 48 13.30 10.14 -5.09
C SER A 48 12.16 11.12 -4.82
N GLY A 49 12.52 12.34 -4.45
CA GLY A 49 11.56 13.43 -4.30
C GLY A 49 10.89 13.78 -5.63
N GLU A 50 11.64 13.81 -6.73
CA GLU A 50 11.09 14.08 -8.05
C GLU A 50 10.05 13.06 -8.49
N TRP A 51 10.36 11.78 -8.30
CA TRP A 51 9.44 10.71 -8.67
C TRP A 51 8.14 10.79 -7.86
N HIS A 52 8.24 11.02 -6.55
CA HIS A 52 7.06 11.16 -5.71
C HIS A 52 6.23 12.40 -6.06
N LYS A 53 6.89 13.52 -6.42
CA LYS A 53 6.19 14.71 -6.90
C LYS A 53 5.42 14.43 -8.18
N GLN A 54 6.01 13.68 -9.10
CA GLN A 54 5.35 13.28 -10.33
C GLN A 54 4.13 12.40 -10.05
N MET A 55 4.28 11.43 -9.14
CA MET A 55 3.16 10.57 -8.74
C MET A 55 2.03 11.38 -8.09
N ALA A 56 2.37 12.37 -7.29
CA ALA A 56 1.39 13.28 -6.71
C ALA A 56 0.69 14.12 -7.78
N TRP A 57 1.46 14.68 -8.68
CA TRP A 57 0.94 15.50 -9.77
C TRP A 57 -0.02 14.72 -10.67
N GLU A 58 0.29 13.47 -10.97
CA GLU A 58 -0.54 12.60 -11.79
C GLU A 58 -1.74 12.01 -11.03
N GLY A 59 -1.85 12.27 -9.73
CA GLY A 59 -2.97 11.83 -8.91
C GLY A 59 -2.86 10.40 -8.43
N HIS A 60 -1.66 9.81 -8.43
CA HIS A 60 -1.43 8.43 -8.00
C HIS A 60 -0.99 8.30 -6.55
N LEU A 61 -0.40 9.35 -5.98
CA LEU A 61 0.11 9.33 -4.62
C LEU A 61 -0.97 9.75 -3.63
N TYR A 62 -1.22 8.88 -2.65
CA TYR A 62 -2.16 9.14 -1.57
C TYR A 62 -1.42 9.11 -0.24
N GLN A 63 -1.75 10.03 0.63
CA GLN A 63 -1.26 10.05 2.00
C GLN A 63 -2.23 9.31 2.91
N ALA A 64 -1.69 8.49 3.81
CA ALA A 64 -2.46 7.77 4.80
C ALA A 64 -2.43 8.56 6.10
N MET A 65 -3.61 8.89 6.60
CA MET A 65 -3.79 9.77 7.75
C MET A 65 -4.54 9.09 8.88
N ILE A 66 -4.12 9.35 10.10
CA ILE A 66 -4.91 9.07 11.29
C ILE A 66 -5.07 10.41 12.01
N GLY A 67 -6.30 10.95 12.00
CA GLY A 67 -6.53 12.30 12.46
C GLY A 67 -5.72 13.31 11.64
N LYS A 68 -4.81 14.03 12.28
CA LYS A 68 -3.91 14.98 11.62
C LYS A 68 -2.52 14.39 11.33
N ASP A 69 -2.30 13.15 11.74
CA ASP A 69 -0.99 12.52 11.60
C ASP A 69 -0.85 11.80 10.28
N LEU A 70 0.18 12.14 9.54
CA LEU A 70 0.59 11.44 8.34
C LEU A 70 1.39 10.21 8.78
N VAL A 71 0.84 9.01 8.50
CA VAL A 71 1.43 7.76 9.00
C VAL A 71 2.02 6.87 7.92
N GLY A 72 1.71 7.14 6.66
CA GLY A 72 2.21 6.36 5.54
C GLY A 72 1.69 6.91 4.21
N ALA A 73 1.86 6.12 3.16
CA ALA A 73 1.40 6.50 1.83
C ALA A 73 1.18 5.28 0.95
N THR A 74 0.49 5.50 -0.16
CA THR A 74 0.29 4.47 -1.17
C THR A 74 0.28 5.12 -2.55
N ILE A 75 0.74 4.37 -3.54
CA ILE A 75 0.71 4.80 -4.94
C ILE A 75 -0.18 3.82 -5.70
N ILE A 76 -1.21 4.35 -6.33
CA ILE A 76 -2.31 3.57 -6.89
C ILE A 76 -2.54 3.98 -8.35
N PHE A 77 -2.69 2.96 -9.20
CA PHE A 77 -3.01 3.14 -10.60
C PHE A 77 -4.34 2.46 -10.89
N GLU A 78 -5.30 3.23 -11.39
CA GLU A 78 -6.60 2.69 -11.80
C GLU A 78 -6.59 2.39 -13.29
N ASP A 79 -7.10 1.22 -13.66
CA ASP A 79 -7.46 0.91 -15.04
C ASP A 79 -8.99 0.87 -15.11
N GLU A 80 -9.58 1.98 -15.49
CA GLU A 80 -11.05 2.12 -15.55
C GLU A 80 -11.68 1.17 -16.56
N THR A 81 -10.96 0.83 -17.65
CA THR A 81 -11.49 -0.05 -18.67
C THR A 81 -11.67 -1.49 -18.17
N LYS A 82 -10.89 -1.90 -17.17
CA LYS A 82 -10.95 -3.23 -16.57
C LYS A 82 -11.53 -3.23 -15.17
N ASN A 83 -11.90 -2.06 -14.64
CA ASN A 83 -12.27 -1.88 -13.24
C ASN A 83 -11.25 -2.49 -12.30
N SER A 84 -9.97 -2.32 -12.62
CA SER A 84 -8.85 -2.89 -11.91
C SER A 84 -8.04 -1.80 -11.23
N VAL A 85 -7.59 -2.07 -10.02
CA VAL A 85 -6.74 -1.17 -9.25
C VAL A 85 -5.40 -1.87 -8.99
N TYR A 86 -4.31 -1.26 -9.46
CA TYR A 86 -2.97 -1.73 -9.16
C TYR A 86 -2.38 -0.91 -8.03
N ILE A 87 -2.05 -1.58 -6.93
CA ILE A 87 -1.38 -0.96 -5.79
C ILE A 87 0.12 -1.05 -6.07
N GLY A 88 0.67 0.01 -6.64
CA GLY A 88 2.07 0.04 -7.05
C GLY A 88 3.03 0.15 -5.88
N ARG A 89 2.59 0.79 -4.83
CA ARG A 89 3.39 0.94 -3.61
C ARG A 89 2.51 1.22 -2.41
N LEU A 90 2.91 0.67 -1.27
CA LEU A 90 2.29 1.03 -0.01
C LEU A 90 3.32 0.89 1.10
N PHE A 91 3.31 1.83 2.05
CA PHE A 91 4.17 1.76 3.21
C PHE A 91 3.59 2.54 4.38
N ILE A 92 3.96 2.09 5.57
CA ILE A 92 3.71 2.78 6.83
C ILE A 92 5.07 3.22 7.37
N ASP A 93 5.16 4.43 7.88
CA ASP A 93 6.39 4.93 8.50
C ASP A 93 6.84 3.94 9.58
N SER A 94 8.13 3.63 9.60
CA SER A 94 8.70 2.64 10.52
C SER A 94 8.42 2.94 12.00
N ILE A 95 8.24 4.20 12.34
CA ILE A 95 7.90 4.59 13.73
C ILE A 95 6.51 4.11 14.15
N TYR A 96 5.67 3.75 13.18
CA TYR A 96 4.32 3.23 13.42
C TYR A 96 4.20 1.74 13.12
N HIS A 97 5.30 1.02 12.86
CA HIS A 97 5.25 -0.41 12.59
C HIS A 97 4.76 -1.19 13.82
N ARG A 98 4.21 -2.38 13.57
CA ARG A 98 3.65 -3.29 14.58
C ARG A 98 2.40 -2.75 15.31
N LYS A 99 1.70 -1.79 14.70
CA LYS A 99 0.43 -1.26 15.23
C LYS A 99 -0.79 -1.70 14.41
N GLY A 100 -0.59 -2.54 13.39
CA GLY A 100 -1.68 -2.97 12.52
C GLY A 100 -2.07 -1.93 11.47
N TYR A 101 -1.29 -0.89 11.27
CA TYR A 101 -1.64 0.18 10.33
C TYR A 101 -1.59 -0.25 8.87
N GLY A 102 -0.77 -1.24 8.54
CA GLY A 102 -0.76 -1.80 7.18
C GLY A 102 -2.09 -2.44 6.82
N ILE A 103 -2.71 -3.14 7.75
CA ILE A 103 -4.04 -3.75 7.56
C ILE A 103 -5.09 -2.66 7.38
N LEU A 104 -5.03 -1.61 8.19
CA LEU A 104 -5.95 -0.47 8.07
C LEU A 104 -5.79 0.24 6.72
N LEU A 105 -4.56 0.40 6.26
CA LEU A 105 -4.30 1.04 4.98
C LEU A 105 -4.87 0.23 3.83
N MET A 106 -4.68 -1.08 3.82
CA MET A 106 -5.25 -1.95 2.80
C MET A 106 -6.79 -1.89 2.81
N ASP A 107 -7.39 -1.89 3.98
CA ASP A 107 -8.85 -1.74 4.10
C ASP A 107 -9.32 -0.40 3.54
N CYS A 108 -8.60 0.69 3.84
CA CYS A 108 -8.90 2.02 3.30
C CYS A 108 -8.81 2.04 1.77
N ILE A 109 -7.79 1.40 1.20
CA ILE A 109 -7.61 1.33 -0.25
C ILE A 109 -8.80 0.60 -0.87
N GLU A 110 -9.16 -0.57 -0.34
CA GLU A 110 -10.24 -1.37 -0.90
C GLU A 110 -11.60 -0.64 -0.81
N LYS A 111 -11.83 0.10 0.25
CA LYS A 111 -13.05 0.91 0.42
C LYS A 111 -13.06 2.18 -0.41
N HIS A 112 -11.89 2.71 -0.73
CA HIS A 112 -11.77 3.92 -1.54
C HIS A 112 -12.19 3.69 -3.01
N PHE A 113 -12.10 2.45 -3.48
CA PHE A 113 -12.46 2.07 -4.84
C PHE A 113 -13.58 1.03 -4.84
N PRO A 114 -14.81 1.42 -4.44
CA PRO A 114 -15.91 0.46 -4.28
C PRO A 114 -16.37 -0.19 -5.59
N CYS A 115 -16.06 0.43 -6.73
CA CYS A 115 -16.42 -0.12 -8.05
C CYS A 115 -15.32 -1.00 -8.65
N ALA A 116 -14.18 -1.15 -7.99
CA ALA A 116 -13.11 -1.99 -8.49
C ALA A 116 -13.52 -3.45 -8.49
N ALA A 117 -13.31 -4.13 -9.63
CA ALA A 117 -13.58 -5.57 -9.74
C ALA A 117 -12.45 -6.38 -9.10
N GLU A 118 -11.25 -5.83 -9.07
CA GLU A 118 -10.07 -6.51 -8.53
C GLU A 118 -9.01 -5.52 -8.08
N PHE A 119 -8.17 -6.01 -7.16
CA PHE A 119 -6.95 -5.32 -6.73
C PHE A 119 -5.76 -6.21 -7.06
N ILE A 120 -4.72 -5.61 -7.64
CA ILE A 120 -3.50 -6.31 -8.05
C ILE A 120 -2.31 -5.63 -7.39
N LEU A 121 -1.35 -6.42 -6.96
CA LEU A 121 -0.08 -5.93 -6.44
C LEU A 121 1.01 -6.96 -6.63
N ASP A 122 2.26 -6.55 -6.44
CA ASP A 122 3.39 -7.46 -6.47
C ASP A 122 4.37 -7.11 -5.35
N THR A 123 5.15 -8.11 -4.95
CA THR A 123 6.17 -7.96 -3.92
C THR A 123 7.32 -8.90 -4.21
N PRO A 124 8.56 -8.55 -3.79
CA PRO A 124 9.70 -9.45 -4.00
C PRO A 124 9.51 -10.82 -3.36
N CYS A 125 9.97 -11.86 -4.05
CA CYS A 125 9.89 -13.23 -3.53
C CYS A 125 10.58 -13.39 -2.17
N TRP A 126 11.67 -12.66 -1.94
CA TRP A 126 12.44 -12.75 -0.71
C TRP A 126 11.76 -12.11 0.50
N ASN A 127 10.76 -11.25 0.29
CA ASN A 127 10.14 -10.52 1.40
C ASN A 127 9.08 -11.37 2.10
N GLU A 128 9.50 -12.16 3.07
CA GLU A 128 8.61 -13.04 3.83
C GLU A 128 7.50 -12.28 4.53
N ARG A 129 7.81 -11.07 5.03
CA ARG A 129 6.84 -10.25 5.76
C ARG A 129 5.67 -9.83 4.88
N THR A 130 5.95 -9.26 3.72
CA THR A 130 4.89 -8.79 2.80
C THR A 130 4.13 -9.95 2.18
N ASN A 131 4.81 -11.03 1.82
CA ASN A 131 4.14 -12.22 1.29
C ASN A 131 3.16 -12.81 2.29
N ALA A 132 3.54 -12.96 3.56
CA ALA A 132 2.65 -13.43 4.61
C ALA A 132 1.49 -12.45 4.82
N PHE A 133 1.77 -11.16 4.77
CA PHE A 133 0.78 -10.10 4.95
C PHE A 133 -0.33 -10.17 3.90
N TYR A 134 0.02 -10.21 2.62
CA TYR A 134 -0.97 -10.24 1.54
C TYR A 134 -1.79 -11.53 1.52
N LYS A 135 -1.16 -12.68 1.77
CA LYS A 135 -1.88 -13.94 1.90
C LYS A 135 -2.91 -13.91 3.01
N ARG A 136 -2.56 -13.34 4.15
CA ARG A 136 -3.47 -13.19 5.29
C ARG A 136 -4.68 -12.32 4.95
N LEU A 137 -4.50 -11.33 4.09
CA LEU A 137 -5.57 -10.44 3.66
C LEU A 137 -6.44 -11.03 2.54
N GLY A 138 -6.18 -12.28 2.14
CA GLY A 138 -6.99 -12.97 1.14
C GLY A 138 -6.53 -12.78 -0.29
N TYR A 139 -5.35 -12.22 -0.51
CA TYR A 139 -4.77 -12.12 -1.84
C TYR A 139 -4.23 -13.49 -2.27
N ARG A 140 -4.44 -13.81 -3.55
CA ARG A 140 -3.96 -15.06 -4.14
C ARG A 140 -2.83 -14.79 -5.11
N ILE A 141 -1.89 -15.72 -5.17
CA ILE A 141 -0.78 -15.67 -6.14
C ILE A 141 -1.35 -15.97 -7.52
N VAL A 142 -1.10 -15.08 -8.48
CA VAL A 142 -1.51 -15.29 -9.87
C VAL A 142 -0.32 -15.58 -10.79
N LYS A 143 0.88 -15.13 -10.43
CA LYS A 143 2.11 -15.52 -11.13
C LYS A 143 3.34 -15.18 -10.30
N VAL A 144 4.45 -15.79 -10.69
CA VAL A 144 5.78 -15.48 -10.16
C VAL A 144 6.66 -15.19 -11.38
N GLU A 145 7.28 -14.03 -11.42
CA GLU A 145 8.08 -13.60 -12.56
C GLU A 145 9.17 -12.62 -12.13
N ASP A 146 10.36 -12.80 -12.64
CA ASP A 146 11.50 -11.90 -12.42
C ASP A 146 11.81 -11.58 -10.94
N GLY A 147 11.59 -12.56 -10.06
CA GLY A 147 11.86 -12.40 -8.63
C GLY A 147 10.72 -11.72 -7.86
N PHE A 148 9.56 -11.54 -8.49
CA PHE A 148 8.37 -10.96 -7.86
C PHE A 148 7.22 -11.95 -7.84
N ILE A 149 6.42 -11.87 -6.79
CA ILE A 149 5.17 -12.60 -6.66
C ILE A 149 4.02 -11.61 -6.90
N PHE A 150 3.15 -11.93 -7.85
CA PHE A 150 1.98 -11.12 -8.19
C PHE A 150 0.74 -11.67 -7.51
N TYR A 151 0.02 -10.80 -6.83
CA TYR A 151 -1.17 -11.12 -6.06
C TYR A 151 -2.41 -10.44 -6.63
N GLN A 152 -3.54 -11.09 -6.46
CA GLN A 152 -4.85 -10.57 -6.88
C GLN A 152 -5.89 -10.85 -5.81
N LYS A 153 -6.80 -9.90 -5.62
CA LYS A 153 -7.99 -10.09 -4.79
C LYS A 153 -9.19 -9.56 -5.57
N ARG A 154 -10.17 -10.42 -5.81
CA ARG A 154 -11.37 -10.06 -6.58
C ARG A 154 -12.50 -9.61 -5.66
N LYS A 155 -13.36 -8.76 -6.19
CA LYS A 155 -14.53 -8.24 -5.47
C LYS A 155 -15.45 -9.33 -4.93
N SER A 156 -15.62 -10.44 -5.66
CA SER A 156 -16.40 -11.59 -5.21
C SER A 156 -15.83 -12.19 -3.91
N GLU A 157 -14.51 -12.17 -3.76
CA GLU A 157 -13.83 -12.66 -2.55
C GLU A 157 -14.00 -11.67 -1.39
N LEU A 158 -14.01 -10.36 -1.67
CA LEU A 158 -14.34 -9.34 -0.68
C LEU A 158 -15.73 -9.57 -0.10
N GLY A 159 -16.71 -9.80 -0.95
CA GLY A 159 -18.08 -10.09 -0.53
C GLY A 159 -18.19 -11.38 0.28
N THR A 160 -17.44 -12.40 -0.09
CA THR A 160 -17.42 -13.69 0.63
C THR A 160 -16.85 -13.53 2.03
N ILE A 161 -15.77 -12.77 2.17
CA ILE A 161 -15.16 -12.51 3.48
C ILE A 161 -16.15 -11.77 4.37
N GLN A 162 -16.87 -10.80 3.85
CA GLN A 162 -17.90 -10.08 4.60
C GLN A 162 -19.03 -10.96 5.10
N LYS A 163 -19.38 -12.03 4.37
CA LYS A 163 -20.43 -12.96 4.78
C LYS A 163 -20.03 -13.82 5.97
N PHE A 164 -18.75 -14.05 6.15
CA PHE A 164 -18.22 -14.93 7.20
C PHE A 164 -17.58 -14.15 8.35
N ALA A 165 -17.51 -12.84 8.23
CA ALA A 165 -17.00 -11.97 9.30
C ALA A 165 -18.12 -11.64 10.36
#